data_300c3150080176dd5c7d545f13eb7b07
#
_entry.id   300c3150080176dd5c7d545f13eb7b07
#
_cell.length_a   1.000
_cell.length_b   1.000
_cell.length_c   1.000
_cell.angle_alpha   90.00
_cell.angle_beta   90.00
_cell.angle_gamma   90.00
#
_symmetry.space_group_name_H-M   'P 1'
#
loop_
_entity.id
_entity.type
_entity.pdbx_description
1 polymer ?
#
loop_
_entity_poly.entity_id
_entity_poly.type
_entity_poly.pdbx_seq_one_letter_code
_entity_poly.pdbx_strand_id
1 'polypeptide(L)'
;MISPPLLDAPDVEAYIGRMAKIGFIGAGQIGSQVARLAVAAGHDVVVSNSRGPETLSALVAELGPSARAATAADAGRAGEIVVVSVPLKNYRTVPVEPLAGKIVIDTNNYYPARDGRIPELDNESTTTAELLQAHLPASKVVKAFNHIYAAQLTTDGRPAGTPNRRALVIAGDDADAKAAVTRLLDQFGFDTVDAGPLKEGWRIQRDTPGYGPRRTAVELRRDLAAAKRYADMQQTRG
;
A
#
# COMPACT_ATOMS: atom_id res chain seq x y z
N MET A 1 26.32 -21.34 -25.42
CA MET A 1 25.66 -20.78 -24.22
C MET A 1 24.54 -19.88 -24.72
N ILE A 2 23.29 -20.32 -24.59
CA ILE A 2 22.11 -19.56 -25.00
C ILE A 2 21.64 -18.81 -23.74
N SER A 3 21.72 -17.47 -23.73
CA SER A 3 21.17 -16.66 -22.67
C SER A 3 19.65 -16.90 -22.58
N PRO A 4 19.08 -17.05 -21.38
CA PRO A 4 17.64 -17.15 -21.23
C PRO A 4 16.99 -15.84 -21.69
N PRO A 5 15.77 -15.87 -22.27
CA PRO A 5 15.06 -14.67 -22.67
C PRO A 5 14.76 -13.83 -21.42
N LEU A 6 15.05 -12.53 -21.52
CA LEU A 6 14.58 -11.52 -20.58
C LEU A 6 13.04 -11.60 -20.57
N LEU A 7 12.47 -11.88 -19.42
CA LEU A 7 11.02 -11.73 -19.20
C LEU A 7 10.71 -10.24 -19.47
N ASP A 8 9.93 -9.99 -20.50
CA ASP A 8 9.46 -8.64 -20.83
C ASP A 8 8.79 -8.03 -19.60
N ALA A 9 9.26 -6.83 -19.22
CA ALA A 9 8.59 -6.05 -18.20
C ALA A 9 7.14 -5.80 -18.65
N PRO A 10 6.14 -5.96 -17.79
CA PRO A 10 4.76 -5.75 -18.17
C PRO A 10 4.60 -4.31 -18.70
N ASP A 11 4.05 -4.21 -19.91
CA ASP A 11 3.84 -2.95 -20.61
C ASP A 11 2.96 -2.01 -19.75
N VAL A 12 3.47 -0.85 -19.42
CA VAL A 12 2.80 0.14 -18.54
C VAL A 12 1.48 0.61 -19.17
N GLU A 13 1.39 0.64 -20.51
CA GLU A 13 0.17 0.96 -21.24
C GLU A 13 -0.93 -0.10 -21.03
N ALA A 14 -0.58 -1.34 -20.71
CA ALA A 14 -1.54 -2.42 -20.47
C ALA A 14 -2.38 -2.21 -19.20
N TYR A 15 -2.01 -1.28 -18.31
CA TYR A 15 -2.78 -0.96 -17.09
C TYR A 15 -3.78 0.19 -17.26
N ILE A 16 -3.86 0.82 -18.44
CA ILE A 16 -4.81 1.91 -18.70
C ILE A 16 -6.20 1.33 -18.96
N GLY A 17 -7.14 1.51 -17.99
CA GLY A 17 -8.55 1.12 -18.15
C GLY A 17 -8.83 -0.38 -18.09
N ARG A 18 -7.86 -1.22 -17.79
CA ARG A 18 -8.02 -2.66 -17.68
C ARG A 18 -8.45 -3.07 -16.28
N MET A 19 -9.39 -4.03 -16.20
CA MET A 19 -9.67 -4.76 -14.97
C MET A 19 -8.45 -5.60 -14.60
N ALA A 20 -7.84 -5.28 -13.46
CA ALA A 20 -6.71 -6.02 -12.93
C ALA A 20 -7.17 -6.99 -11.85
N LYS A 21 -6.41 -8.04 -11.62
CA LYS A 21 -6.59 -8.91 -10.46
C LYS A 21 -5.69 -8.41 -9.33
N ILE A 22 -6.30 -8.07 -8.17
CA ILE A 22 -5.58 -7.54 -7.02
C ILE A 22 -5.57 -8.58 -5.90
N GLY A 23 -4.37 -8.97 -5.47
CA GLY A 23 -4.17 -9.85 -4.32
C GLY A 23 -4.08 -9.06 -3.02
N PHE A 24 -4.66 -9.58 -1.94
CA PHE A 24 -4.60 -8.95 -0.62
C PHE A 24 -3.98 -9.92 0.39
N ILE A 25 -2.84 -9.54 0.94
CA ILE A 25 -2.22 -10.23 2.06
C ILE A 25 -2.52 -9.43 3.32
N GLY A 26 -3.58 -9.88 4.01
CA GLY A 26 -4.18 -9.17 5.13
C GLY A 26 -5.48 -8.46 4.75
N ALA A 27 -6.61 -9.03 5.18
CA ALA A 27 -7.96 -8.48 5.04
C ALA A 27 -8.47 -7.90 6.38
N GLY A 28 -7.61 -7.11 7.04
CA GLY A 28 -7.95 -6.33 8.24
C GLY A 28 -8.67 -5.03 7.88
N GLN A 29 -8.62 -4.04 8.79
CA GLN A 29 -9.35 -2.78 8.63
C GLN A 29 -9.01 -2.06 7.30
N ILE A 30 -7.72 -1.88 6.98
CA ILE A 30 -7.32 -1.21 5.73
C ILE A 30 -7.50 -2.15 4.53
N GLY A 31 -7.00 -3.39 4.59
CA GLY A 31 -7.06 -4.32 3.47
C GLY A 31 -8.47 -4.59 2.98
N SER A 32 -9.45 -4.76 3.88
CA SER A 32 -10.85 -4.96 3.49
C SER A 32 -11.46 -3.71 2.83
N GLN A 33 -11.13 -2.50 3.28
CA GLN A 33 -11.63 -1.27 2.66
C GLN A 33 -11.02 -1.04 1.27
N VAL A 34 -9.71 -1.31 1.10
CA VAL A 34 -9.08 -1.24 -0.22
C VAL A 34 -9.64 -2.31 -1.16
N ALA A 35 -9.98 -3.50 -0.65
CA ALA A 35 -10.67 -4.53 -1.45
C ALA A 35 -12.06 -4.07 -1.92
N ARG A 36 -12.84 -3.38 -1.06
CA ARG A 36 -14.13 -2.77 -1.46
C ARG A 36 -13.96 -1.74 -2.57
N LEU A 37 -12.96 -0.87 -2.44
CA LEU A 37 -12.64 0.11 -3.50
C LEU A 37 -12.25 -0.57 -4.80
N ALA A 38 -11.44 -1.63 -4.73
CA ALA A 38 -11.02 -2.39 -5.90
C ALA A 38 -12.22 -3.02 -6.63
N VAL A 39 -13.12 -3.68 -5.91
CA VAL A 39 -14.34 -4.24 -6.50
C VAL A 39 -15.26 -3.16 -7.06
N ALA A 40 -15.45 -2.04 -6.34
CA ALA A 40 -16.24 -0.91 -6.81
C ALA A 40 -15.67 -0.27 -8.09
N ALA A 41 -14.34 -0.33 -8.28
CA ALA A 41 -13.65 0.11 -9.50
C ALA A 41 -13.62 -0.96 -10.60
N GLY A 42 -14.25 -2.13 -10.41
CA GLY A 42 -14.38 -3.19 -11.41
C GLY A 42 -13.23 -4.21 -11.42
N HIS A 43 -12.37 -4.22 -10.41
CA HIS A 43 -11.28 -5.19 -10.31
C HIS A 43 -11.73 -6.52 -9.68
N ASP A 44 -11.09 -7.61 -10.09
CA ASP A 44 -11.18 -8.89 -9.36
C ASP A 44 -10.26 -8.87 -8.16
N VAL A 45 -10.71 -9.42 -7.02
CA VAL A 45 -9.92 -9.45 -5.80
C VAL A 45 -9.75 -10.85 -5.23
N VAL A 46 -8.57 -11.14 -4.71
CA VAL A 46 -8.27 -12.37 -3.98
C VAL A 46 -7.78 -11.98 -2.59
N VAL A 47 -8.63 -12.20 -1.59
CA VAL A 47 -8.36 -11.78 -0.22
C VAL A 47 -7.79 -12.91 0.63
N SER A 48 -6.84 -12.60 1.51
CA SER A 48 -6.29 -13.55 2.47
C SER A 48 -6.09 -12.95 3.86
N ASN A 49 -6.02 -13.78 4.86
CA ASN A 49 -5.61 -13.42 6.21
C ASN A 49 -4.79 -14.56 6.86
N SER A 50 -4.33 -14.34 8.08
CA SER A 50 -3.53 -15.33 8.82
C SER A 50 -4.34 -16.47 9.45
N ARG A 51 -5.69 -16.39 9.44
CA ARG A 51 -6.58 -17.37 10.08
C ARG A 51 -7.17 -18.40 9.13
N GLY A 52 -6.94 -18.22 7.82
CA GLY A 52 -7.42 -19.10 6.78
C GLY A 52 -8.59 -18.53 5.96
N PRO A 53 -8.74 -18.99 4.70
CA PRO A 53 -9.74 -18.47 3.75
C PRO A 53 -11.19 -18.60 4.25
N GLU A 54 -11.49 -19.65 5.00
CA GLU A 54 -12.82 -19.93 5.56
C GLU A 54 -13.34 -18.83 6.47
N THR A 55 -12.43 -18.09 7.13
CA THR A 55 -12.79 -16.97 8.01
C THR A 55 -13.17 -15.70 7.25
N LEU A 56 -13.03 -15.69 5.93
CA LEU A 56 -13.30 -14.56 5.05
C LEU A 56 -14.61 -14.68 4.29
N SER A 57 -15.42 -15.72 4.56
CA SER A 57 -16.67 -15.99 3.85
C SER A 57 -17.64 -14.79 3.87
N ALA A 58 -17.79 -14.12 5.00
CA ALA A 58 -18.65 -12.94 5.12
C ALA A 58 -18.15 -11.77 4.27
N LEU A 59 -16.84 -11.51 4.26
CA LEU A 59 -16.25 -10.45 3.42
C LEU A 59 -16.40 -10.78 1.92
N VAL A 60 -16.16 -12.03 1.53
CA VAL A 60 -16.33 -12.46 0.14
C VAL A 60 -17.78 -12.34 -0.31
N ALA A 61 -18.75 -12.74 0.53
CA ALA A 61 -20.17 -12.59 0.25
C ALA A 61 -20.58 -11.12 0.07
N GLU A 62 -20.04 -10.23 0.89
CA GLU A 62 -20.25 -8.78 0.78
C GLU A 62 -19.65 -8.20 -0.51
N LEU A 63 -18.42 -8.59 -0.86
CA LEU A 63 -17.71 -8.12 -2.05
C LEU A 63 -18.30 -8.66 -3.35
N GLY A 64 -19.04 -9.78 -3.30
CA GLY A 64 -19.73 -10.34 -4.45
C GLY A 64 -18.85 -11.18 -5.39
N PRO A 65 -19.30 -11.40 -6.64
CA PRO A 65 -18.72 -12.42 -7.54
C PRO A 65 -17.29 -12.12 -8.01
N SER A 66 -16.84 -10.87 -7.93
CA SER A 66 -15.45 -10.48 -8.27
C SER A 66 -14.46 -10.77 -7.13
N ALA A 67 -14.91 -11.39 -6.03
CA ALA A 67 -14.06 -11.66 -4.88
C ALA A 67 -13.98 -13.15 -4.55
N ARG A 68 -12.81 -13.59 -4.12
CA ARG A 68 -12.62 -14.92 -3.52
C ARG A 68 -11.60 -14.88 -2.40
N ALA A 69 -11.73 -15.80 -1.45
CA ALA A 69 -10.72 -16.00 -0.42
C ALA A 69 -9.67 -17.02 -0.86
N ALA A 70 -8.44 -16.86 -0.39
CA ALA A 70 -7.34 -17.80 -0.64
C ALA A 70 -6.30 -17.75 0.49
N THR A 71 -5.27 -18.59 0.40
CA THR A 71 -4.07 -18.44 1.23
C THR A 71 -3.29 -17.18 0.84
N ALA A 72 -2.39 -16.70 1.70
CA ALA A 72 -1.54 -15.55 1.37
C ALA A 72 -0.68 -15.80 0.12
N ALA A 73 -0.14 -17.01 -0.03
CA ALA A 73 0.63 -17.39 -1.20
C ALA A 73 -0.22 -17.39 -2.49
N ASP A 74 -1.43 -17.93 -2.44
CA ASP A 74 -2.31 -17.98 -3.60
C ASP A 74 -2.89 -16.61 -3.95
N ALA A 75 -3.19 -15.77 -2.97
CA ALA A 75 -3.56 -14.37 -3.19
C ALA A 75 -2.40 -13.60 -3.86
N GLY A 76 -1.17 -13.82 -3.38
CA GLY A 76 0.04 -13.29 -3.98
C GLY A 76 0.25 -13.74 -5.43
N ARG A 77 0.11 -15.04 -5.72
CA ARG A 77 0.23 -15.57 -7.10
C ARG A 77 -0.84 -15.00 -8.03
N ALA A 78 -2.07 -14.92 -7.55
CA ALA A 78 -3.21 -14.49 -8.37
C ALA A 78 -3.17 -12.99 -8.70
N GLY A 79 -2.67 -12.15 -7.80
CA GLY A 79 -2.65 -10.69 -7.99
C GLY A 79 -1.60 -10.26 -9.02
N GLU A 80 -1.96 -9.35 -9.90
CA GLU A 80 -1.03 -8.57 -10.72
C GLU A 80 -0.40 -7.45 -9.87
N ILE A 81 -1.23 -6.85 -9.01
CA ILE A 81 -0.82 -5.96 -7.92
C ILE A 81 -1.18 -6.65 -6.61
N VAL A 82 -0.32 -6.56 -5.61
CA VAL A 82 -0.56 -7.16 -4.30
C VAL A 82 -0.54 -6.10 -3.21
N VAL A 83 -1.62 -6.02 -2.42
CA VAL A 83 -1.71 -5.14 -1.26
C VAL A 83 -1.30 -5.92 0.00
N VAL A 84 -0.27 -5.44 0.68
CA VAL A 84 0.19 -5.98 1.97
C VAL A 84 -0.33 -5.09 3.09
N SER A 85 -1.23 -5.64 3.90
CA SER A 85 -1.91 -4.96 4.99
C SER A 85 -1.92 -5.84 6.26
N VAL A 86 -0.75 -6.03 6.83
CA VAL A 86 -0.53 -6.87 8.02
C VAL A 86 0.03 -6.03 9.18
N PRO A 87 -0.11 -6.44 10.45
CA PRO A 87 0.68 -5.85 11.52
C PRO A 87 2.17 -5.92 11.18
N LEU A 88 2.91 -4.83 11.38
CA LEU A 88 4.30 -4.75 10.93
C LEU A 88 5.18 -5.89 11.46
N LYS A 89 4.98 -6.31 12.71
CA LYS A 89 5.69 -7.46 13.30
C LYS A 89 5.61 -8.75 12.47
N ASN A 90 4.61 -8.85 11.58
CA ASN A 90 4.37 -10.02 10.74
C ASN A 90 4.90 -9.86 9.31
N TYR A 91 5.58 -8.75 8.96
CA TYR A 91 6.01 -8.50 7.57
C TYR A 91 6.86 -9.64 7.00
N ARG A 92 7.65 -10.33 7.84
CA ARG A 92 8.49 -11.48 7.44
C ARG A 92 7.69 -12.74 7.11
N THR A 93 6.39 -12.78 7.43
CA THR A 93 5.51 -13.92 7.05
C THR A 93 4.88 -13.72 5.67
N VAL A 94 5.07 -12.57 5.05
CA VAL A 94 4.62 -12.32 3.67
C VAL A 94 5.39 -13.25 2.73
N PRO A 95 4.71 -14.04 1.89
CA PRO A 95 5.38 -14.98 1.00
C PRO A 95 6.21 -14.25 -0.05
N VAL A 96 7.48 -14.64 -0.21
CA VAL A 96 8.45 -13.95 -1.08
C VAL A 96 8.28 -14.36 -2.55
N GLU A 97 8.34 -15.68 -2.81
CA GLU A 97 8.34 -16.22 -4.18
C GLU A 97 7.10 -15.78 -4.99
N PRO A 98 5.86 -15.86 -4.46
CA PRO A 98 4.67 -15.46 -5.21
C PRO A 98 4.60 -13.98 -5.60
N LEU A 99 5.43 -13.13 -4.97
CA LEU A 99 5.43 -11.68 -5.20
C LEU A 99 6.61 -11.22 -6.09
N ALA A 100 7.48 -12.13 -6.50
CA ALA A 100 8.62 -11.79 -7.36
C ALA A 100 8.16 -11.13 -8.67
N GLY A 101 8.76 -10.01 -9.02
CA GLY A 101 8.43 -9.19 -10.20
C GLY A 101 7.16 -8.35 -10.10
N LYS A 102 6.40 -8.46 -9.01
CA LYS A 102 5.09 -7.79 -8.86
C LYS A 102 5.19 -6.44 -8.19
N ILE A 103 4.18 -5.59 -8.47
CA ILE A 103 3.95 -4.36 -7.71
C ILE A 103 3.32 -4.75 -6.38
N VAL A 104 3.95 -4.31 -5.29
CA VAL A 104 3.49 -4.55 -3.92
C VAL A 104 3.18 -3.22 -3.25
N ILE A 105 1.92 -3.01 -2.89
CA ILE A 105 1.48 -1.84 -2.13
C ILE A 105 1.63 -2.13 -0.64
N ASP A 106 2.51 -1.36 0.04
CA ASP A 106 2.70 -1.42 1.49
C ASP A 106 1.80 -0.42 2.21
N THR A 107 0.88 -0.92 3.02
CA THR A 107 -0.02 -0.09 3.85
C THR A 107 0.39 -0.03 5.33
N ASN A 108 1.51 -0.64 5.69
CA ASN A 108 1.88 -0.88 7.07
C ASN A 108 2.36 0.39 7.79
N ASN A 109 2.12 0.43 9.08
CA ASN A 109 2.66 1.43 10.00
C ASN A 109 3.32 0.74 11.19
N TYR A 110 4.32 1.39 11.77
CA TYR A 110 4.98 0.94 12.98
C TYR A 110 4.30 1.48 14.24
N TYR A 111 3.86 0.56 15.10
CA TYR A 111 3.31 0.86 16.43
C TYR A 111 4.06 0.01 17.46
N PRO A 112 5.07 0.56 18.17
CA PRO A 112 5.89 -0.21 19.11
C PRO A 112 5.08 -1.00 20.15
N ALA A 113 3.96 -0.45 20.62
CA ALA A 113 3.09 -1.12 21.58
C ALA A 113 2.41 -2.39 21.02
N ARG A 114 2.20 -2.45 19.69
CA ARG A 114 1.61 -3.61 18.99
C ARG A 114 2.65 -4.55 18.41
N ASP A 115 3.69 -3.97 17.84
CA ASP A 115 4.65 -4.67 16.97
C ASP A 115 5.92 -5.11 17.73
N GLY A 116 6.12 -4.61 18.97
CA GLY A 116 7.39 -4.70 19.67
C GLY A 116 8.40 -3.65 19.18
N ARG A 117 9.57 -3.62 19.80
CA ARG A 117 10.65 -2.71 19.40
C ARG A 117 11.38 -3.29 18.18
N ILE A 118 11.58 -2.45 17.19
CA ILE A 118 12.37 -2.75 15.97
C ILE A 118 13.51 -1.72 15.94
N PRO A 119 14.74 -2.11 16.29
CA PRO A 119 15.84 -1.17 16.49
C PRO A 119 16.10 -0.24 15.30
N GLU A 120 15.99 -0.77 14.07
CA GLU A 120 16.23 -0.02 12.84
C GLU A 120 15.16 1.04 12.57
N LEU A 121 13.94 0.86 13.09
CA LEU A 121 12.88 1.86 13.03
C LEU A 121 12.96 2.83 14.21
N ASP A 122 13.38 2.35 15.37
CA ASP A 122 13.55 3.17 16.57
C ASP A 122 14.68 4.19 16.41
N ASN A 123 15.77 3.83 15.72
CA ASN A 123 16.88 4.71 15.39
C ASN A 123 16.74 5.43 14.05
N GLU A 124 15.61 5.23 13.36
CA GLU A 124 15.25 5.85 12.07
C GLU A 124 16.27 5.60 10.93
N SER A 125 17.04 4.50 10.99
CA SER A 125 17.98 4.10 9.93
C SER A 125 17.28 3.53 8.70
N THR A 126 16.01 3.13 8.82
CA THR A 126 15.16 2.63 7.73
C THR A 126 13.70 3.05 7.93
N THR A 127 12.85 2.71 6.97
CA THR A 127 11.40 2.88 7.03
C THR A 127 10.67 1.53 7.02
N THR A 128 9.39 1.54 7.38
CA THR A 128 8.56 0.31 7.34
C THR A 128 8.51 -0.29 5.94
N ALA A 129 8.48 0.54 4.91
CA ALA A 129 8.40 0.11 3.52
C ALA A 129 9.74 -0.43 3.01
N GLU A 130 10.86 0.15 3.43
CA GLU A 130 12.20 -0.39 3.12
C GLU A 130 12.43 -1.76 3.78
N LEU A 131 11.91 -1.99 5.01
CA LEU A 131 11.94 -3.32 5.62
C LEU A 131 11.16 -4.34 4.79
N LEU A 132 9.98 -3.97 4.28
CA LEU A 132 9.22 -4.85 3.40
C LEU A 132 9.94 -5.07 2.07
N GLN A 133 10.53 -4.03 1.47
CA GLN A 133 11.31 -4.15 0.23
C GLN A 133 12.54 -5.06 0.42
N ALA A 134 13.24 -4.95 1.53
CA ALA A 134 14.36 -5.83 1.85
C ALA A 134 13.94 -7.30 2.02
N HIS A 135 12.73 -7.54 2.55
CA HIS A 135 12.13 -8.87 2.64
C HIS A 135 11.66 -9.40 1.27
N LEU A 136 11.24 -8.52 0.38
CA LEU A 136 10.73 -8.84 -0.96
C LEU A 136 11.66 -8.27 -2.05
N PRO A 137 12.91 -8.74 -2.17
CA PRO A 137 13.95 -8.06 -2.97
C PRO A 137 13.64 -8.04 -4.47
N ALA A 138 12.85 -8.98 -4.97
CA ALA A 138 12.45 -9.06 -6.37
C ALA A 138 11.11 -8.37 -6.68
N SER A 139 10.45 -7.74 -5.69
CA SER A 139 9.20 -7.01 -5.87
C SER A 139 9.45 -5.51 -6.02
N LYS A 140 8.47 -4.79 -6.56
CA LYS A 140 8.47 -3.32 -6.68
C LYS A 140 7.56 -2.74 -5.61
N VAL A 141 8.10 -2.40 -4.42
CA VAL A 141 7.30 -1.92 -3.30
C VAL A 141 6.96 -0.44 -3.48
N VAL A 142 5.69 -0.11 -3.28
CA VAL A 142 5.17 1.26 -3.22
C VAL A 142 4.42 1.46 -1.91
N LYS A 143 4.84 2.41 -1.11
CA LYS A 143 4.13 2.86 0.09
C LYS A 143 2.87 3.61 -0.31
N ALA A 144 1.69 3.20 0.20
CA ALA A 144 0.44 3.91 0.00
C ALA A 144 -0.61 3.53 1.07
N PHE A 145 -1.69 4.31 1.21
CA PHE A 145 -2.83 4.07 2.11
C PHE A 145 -2.53 4.05 3.62
N ASN A 146 -1.30 4.24 4.04
CA ASN A 146 -0.90 4.13 5.45
C ASN A 146 -1.31 5.33 6.32
N HIS A 147 -1.70 6.46 5.71
CA HIS A 147 -1.97 7.73 6.40
C HIS A 147 -3.44 8.20 6.30
N ILE A 148 -4.35 7.29 5.98
CA ILE A 148 -5.80 7.52 5.95
C ILE A 148 -6.49 6.56 6.92
N TYR A 149 -7.55 7.03 7.61
CA TYR A 149 -8.37 6.16 8.44
C TYR A 149 -9.19 5.20 7.58
N ALA A 150 -9.32 3.95 8.02
CA ALA A 150 -9.97 2.89 7.25
C ALA A 150 -11.37 3.28 6.74
N ALA A 151 -12.24 3.85 7.60
CA ALA A 151 -13.58 4.26 7.21
C ALA A 151 -13.60 5.33 6.12
N GLN A 152 -12.58 6.18 6.07
CA GLN A 152 -12.49 7.27 5.09
C GLN A 152 -12.08 6.80 3.69
N LEU A 153 -11.53 5.60 3.56
CA LEU A 153 -11.21 5.02 2.25
C LEU A 153 -12.45 4.93 1.36
N THR A 154 -13.55 4.43 1.89
CA THR A 154 -14.79 4.22 1.12
C THR A 154 -15.76 5.42 1.17
N THR A 155 -15.49 6.44 1.97
CA THR A 155 -16.38 7.63 2.11
C THR A 155 -15.83 8.90 1.49
N ASP A 156 -14.51 9.04 1.37
CA ASP A 156 -13.87 10.29 0.95
C ASP A 156 -13.50 10.33 -0.55
N GLY A 157 -13.56 9.20 -1.25
CA GLY A 157 -13.31 9.14 -2.69
C GLY A 157 -14.28 10.00 -3.47
N ARG A 158 -13.78 10.74 -4.48
CA ARG A 158 -14.56 11.62 -5.38
C ARG A 158 -14.07 11.46 -6.82
N PRO A 159 -14.91 11.71 -7.83
CA PRO A 159 -14.49 11.71 -9.23
C PRO A 159 -13.32 12.65 -9.50
N ALA A 160 -12.51 12.33 -10.52
CA ALA A 160 -11.44 13.21 -10.98
C ALA A 160 -11.97 14.61 -11.32
N GLY A 161 -11.17 15.64 -11.04
CA GLY A 161 -11.58 17.04 -11.25
C GLY A 161 -12.50 17.65 -10.18
N THR A 162 -12.93 16.86 -9.17
CA THR A 162 -13.72 17.42 -8.06
C THR A 162 -12.88 18.43 -7.28
N PRO A 163 -13.39 19.65 -7.02
CA PRO A 163 -12.68 20.63 -6.20
C PRO A 163 -12.34 20.08 -4.81
N ASN A 164 -11.14 20.40 -4.32
CA ASN A 164 -10.65 19.93 -3.01
C ASN A 164 -10.70 18.41 -2.83
N ARG A 165 -10.50 17.64 -3.91
CA ARG A 165 -10.38 16.20 -3.86
C ARG A 165 -9.29 15.80 -2.87
N ARG A 166 -9.56 14.78 -2.05
CA ARG A 166 -8.57 14.26 -1.09
C ARG A 166 -7.39 13.67 -1.84
N ALA A 167 -6.18 13.98 -1.40
CA ALA A 167 -4.96 13.39 -1.91
C ALA A 167 -4.38 12.34 -0.95
N LEU A 168 -3.73 11.33 -1.51
CA LEU A 168 -2.94 10.34 -0.77
C LEU A 168 -1.49 10.36 -1.27
N VAL A 169 -0.56 10.07 -0.36
CA VAL A 169 0.87 10.04 -0.67
C VAL A 169 1.28 8.65 -1.12
N ILE A 170 2.17 8.60 -2.10
CA ILE A 170 2.95 7.42 -2.45
C ILE A 170 4.44 7.68 -2.27
N ALA A 171 5.21 6.62 -2.02
CA ALA A 171 6.67 6.62 -2.11
C ALA A 171 7.13 5.27 -2.68
N GLY A 172 8.14 5.28 -3.56
CA GLY A 172 8.64 4.05 -4.19
C GLY A 172 9.82 4.35 -5.09
N ASP A 173 10.62 3.33 -5.36
CA ASP A 173 11.85 3.48 -6.15
C ASP A 173 11.64 3.16 -7.64
N ASP A 174 10.61 2.38 -7.98
CA ASP A 174 10.27 2.03 -9.37
C ASP A 174 9.21 3.01 -9.91
N ALA A 175 9.55 3.71 -11.00
CA ALA A 175 8.68 4.74 -11.58
C ALA A 175 7.37 4.15 -12.17
N ASP A 176 7.45 2.97 -12.79
CA ASP A 176 6.29 2.31 -13.39
C ASP A 176 5.32 1.79 -12.34
N ALA A 177 5.86 1.24 -11.25
CA ALA A 177 5.06 0.82 -10.11
C ALA A 177 4.34 2.03 -9.46
N LYS A 178 5.02 3.16 -9.27
CA LYS A 178 4.39 4.40 -8.78
C LYS A 178 3.29 4.90 -9.72
N ALA A 179 3.54 4.87 -11.03
CA ALA A 179 2.54 5.27 -12.02
C ALA A 179 1.30 4.35 -11.98
N ALA A 180 1.48 3.03 -11.84
CA ALA A 180 0.37 2.08 -11.70
C ALA A 180 -0.43 2.33 -10.43
N VAL A 181 0.23 2.55 -9.28
CA VAL A 181 -0.44 2.86 -8.01
C VAL A 181 -1.15 4.22 -8.05
N THR A 182 -0.58 5.22 -8.73
CA THR A 182 -1.23 6.53 -8.95
C THR A 182 -2.54 6.37 -9.72
N ARG A 183 -2.56 5.57 -10.79
CA ARG A 183 -3.80 5.27 -11.54
C ARG A 183 -4.83 4.55 -10.67
N LEU A 184 -4.39 3.60 -9.86
CA LEU A 184 -5.29 2.89 -8.95
C LEU A 184 -5.91 3.84 -7.91
N LEU A 185 -5.12 4.76 -7.35
CA LEU A 185 -5.61 5.80 -6.44
C LEU A 185 -6.63 6.71 -7.11
N ASP A 186 -6.41 7.11 -8.37
CA ASP A 186 -7.34 7.92 -9.13
C ASP A 186 -8.68 7.19 -9.36
N GLN A 187 -8.65 5.91 -9.74
CA GLN A 187 -9.84 5.05 -9.85
C GLN A 187 -10.61 4.95 -8.52
N PHE A 188 -9.89 4.93 -7.40
CA PHE A 188 -10.48 4.91 -6.06
C PHE A 188 -10.99 6.27 -5.57
N GLY A 189 -10.80 7.33 -6.36
CA GLY A 189 -11.33 8.65 -6.07
C GLY A 189 -10.37 9.59 -5.34
N PHE A 190 -9.06 9.34 -5.37
CA PHE A 190 -8.05 10.14 -4.68
C PHE A 190 -7.04 10.76 -5.64
N ASP A 191 -6.63 12.00 -5.37
CA ASP A 191 -5.44 12.57 -5.98
C ASP A 191 -4.19 11.94 -5.37
N THR A 192 -3.06 12.01 -6.07
CA THR A 192 -1.79 11.43 -5.61
C THR A 192 -0.73 12.52 -5.44
N VAL A 193 0.03 12.42 -4.36
CA VAL A 193 1.28 13.16 -4.14
C VAL A 193 2.42 12.18 -4.04
N ASP A 194 3.37 12.25 -4.94
CA ASP A 194 4.59 11.44 -4.91
C ASP A 194 5.61 12.10 -3.96
N ALA A 195 5.98 11.40 -2.90
CA ALA A 195 7.00 11.83 -1.94
C ALA A 195 8.43 11.51 -2.41
N GLY A 196 8.58 10.77 -3.53
CA GLY A 196 9.89 10.37 -4.05
C GLY A 196 10.24 8.91 -3.74
N PRO A 197 11.52 8.63 -3.45
CA PRO A 197 11.98 7.28 -3.16
C PRO A 197 11.30 6.64 -1.95
N LEU A 198 11.35 5.30 -1.86
CA LEU A 198 10.73 4.54 -0.78
C LEU A 198 11.17 5.00 0.61
N LYS A 199 12.43 5.42 0.74
CA LYS A 199 12.99 5.98 1.97
C LYS A 199 12.25 7.23 2.48
N GLU A 200 11.57 7.99 1.62
CA GLU A 200 10.81 9.18 2.02
C GLU A 200 9.45 8.83 2.68
N GLY A 201 9.09 7.56 2.74
CA GLY A 201 7.88 7.06 3.41
C GLY A 201 7.76 7.46 4.89
N TRP A 202 8.85 7.85 5.55
CA TRP A 202 8.82 8.39 6.90
C TRP A 202 8.02 9.69 7.02
N ARG A 203 7.90 10.49 5.93
CA ARG A 203 7.19 11.78 5.96
C ARG A 203 5.69 11.65 6.19
N ILE A 204 5.16 10.45 6.04
CA ILE A 204 3.74 10.11 6.28
C ILE A 204 3.58 9.00 7.32
N GLN A 205 4.59 8.82 8.18
CA GLN A 205 4.45 7.95 9.35
C GLN A 205 3.64 8.64 10.45
N ARG A 206 3.28 7.87 11.46
CA ARG A 206 2.58 8.38 12.65
C ARG A 206 3.28 9.63 13.21
N ASP A 207 2.50 10.55 13.75
CA ASP A 207 2.92 11.82 14.37
C ASP A 207 3.47 12.88 13.40
N THR A 208 3.52 12.62 12.09
CA THR A 208 3.81 13.64 11.08
C THR A 208 2.56 14.43 10.68
N PRO A 209 2.69 15.68 10.17
CA PRO A 209 1.53 16.52 9.83
C PRO A 209 0.57 15.91 8.79
N GLY A 210 1.08 15.10 7.86
CA GLY A 210 0.28 14.44 6.81
C GLY A 210 -0.42 13.16 7.26
N TYR A 211 -0.16 12.66 8.48
CA TYR A 211 -0.71 11.41 8.95
C TYR A 211 -2.12 11.57 9.54
N GLY A 212 -3.13 11.10 8.84
CA GLY A 212 -4.53 11.04 9.28
C GLY A 212 -5.43 12.16 8.75
N PRO A 213 -5.08 13.45 8.80
CA PRO A 213 -6.02 14.50 8.40
C PRO A 213 -6.35 14.43 6.90
N ARG A 214 -7.58 14.83 6.57
CA ARG A 214 -7.99 15.00 5.18
C ARG A 214 -7.23 16.19 4.59
N ARG A 215 -6.53 15.97 3.47
CA ARG A 215 -5.71 16.98 2.78
C ARG A 215 -5.95 16.94 1.27
N THR A 216 -5.92 18.11 0.66
CA THR A 216 -5.73 18.27 -0.79
C THR A 216 -4.26 18.03 -1.16
N ALA A 217 -3.97 17.88 -2.45
CA ALA A 217 -2.59 17.70 -2.91
C ALA A 217 -1.67 18.87 -2.52
N VAL A 218 -2.18 20.10 -2.51
CA VAL A 218 -1.40 21.30 -2.11
C VAL A 218 -1.06 21.28 -0.62
N GLU A 219 -2.07 21.01 0.22
CA GLU A 219 -1.87 20.91 1.67
C GLU A 219 -0.93 19.77 2.03
N LEU A 220 -1.10 18.62 1.38
CA LEU A 220 -0.28 17.43 1.63
C LEU A 220 1.20 17.64 1.27
N ARG A 221 1.50 18.38 0.19
CA ARG A 221 2.88 18.79 -0.13
C ARG A 221 3.49 19.66 0.95
N ARG A 222 2.71 20.58 1.55
CA ARG A 222 3.17 21.40 2.69
C ARG A 222 3.44 20.55 3.92
N ASP A 223 2.54 19.60 4.22
CA ASP A 223 2.70 18.69 5.34
C ASP A 223 3.94 17.79 5.19
N LEU A 224 4.22 17.29 3.96
CA LEU A 224 5.44 16.53 3.66
C LEU A 224 6.70 17.38 3.86
N ALA A 225 6.67 18.64 3.43
CA ALA A 225 7.82 19.56 3.63
C ALA A 225 8.03 19.92 5.11
N ALA A 226 6.97 19.97 5.90
CA ALA A 226 7.00 20.27 7.32
C ALA A 226 7.27 19.05 8.21
N ALA A 227 7.28 17.83 7.66
CA ALA A 227 7.52 16.62 8.42
C ALA A 227 8.90 16.61 9.06
N LYS A 228 8.95 16.18 10.31
CA LYS A 228 10.21 16.04 11.10
C LYS A 228 10.38 14.59 11.52
N ARG A 229 11.63 14.14 11.61
CA ARG A 229 11.99 12.86 12.20
C ARG A 229 11.68 12.86 13.71
N TYR A 230 11.45 11.70 14.30
CA TYR A 230 11.22 11.61 15.76
C TYR A 230 12.40 12.17 16.57
N ALA A 231 13.64 11.91 16.13
CA ALA A 231 14.84 12.49 16.75
C ALA A 231 14.78 14.02 16.80
N ASP A 232 14.33 14.67 15.72
CA ASP A 232 14.21 16.14 15.65
C ASP A 232 13.05 16.67 16.49
N MET A 233 11.95 15.89 16.59
CA MET A 233 10.80 16.26 17.42
C MET A 233 11.11 16.24 18.91
N GLN A 234 12.02 15.36 19.36
CA GLN A 234 12.45 15.29 20.76
C GLN A 234 13.33 16.47 21.16
N GLN A 235 14.19 16.97 20.27
CA GLN A 235 15.06 18.13 20.51
C GLN A 235 14.27 19.44 20.69
N THR A 236 13.06 19.56 20.15
CA THR A 236 12.21 20.76 20.28
C THR A 236 11.37 20.79 21.55
N ARG A 237 11.40 19.73 22.39
CA ARG A 237 10.66 19.62 23.64
C ARG A 237 11.53 19.76 24.91
N GLY A 238 12.83 19.97 24.77
CA GLY A 238 13.79 20.27 25.83
C GLY A 238 14.17 21.73 25.79
#